data_fa687222e35d2bcc1780fb9282e436fe
#
_entry.id   fa687222e35d2bcc1780fb9282e436fe
#
_cell.length_a   1.000
_cell.length_b   1.000
_cell.length_c   1.000
_cell.angle_alpha   90.00
_cell.angle_beta   90.00
_cell.angle_gamma   90.00
#
_symmetry.space_group_name_H-M   'P 1'
#
loop_
_entity.id
_entity.type
_entity.pdbx_description
1 polymer ?
#
loop_
_entity_poly.entity_id
_entity_poly.type
_entity_poly.pdbx_seq_one_letter_code
_entity_poly.pdbx_strand_id
1 'polypeptide(L)'
;MMKLQTMKNIGRILFLLFAATTLVQAQEVQLRHRPRYTLRSGDVLELQYRYTPEFNQTVTVLPDGYVNLNLVGDVRVTDLTVEQAHDLIVQKASERLKEPELNLILKQFQQPYVVVAGEVNKPGRFDLRENTTAMQAVLMSGGFLPSAQTGQVLVFRKINGDTAEIKTLDLGKLRKTSDLEHDMMLEPGDMIFVPRDKLEKISRYIKILNIGMYFNPLQYLP
;
A
#
# COMPACT_ATOMS: atom_id res chain seq x y z
N MET A 1 -44.75 32.62 40.19
CA MET A 1 -44.31 31.25 39.84
C MET A 1 -43.99 31.06 38.36
N MET A 2 -44.54 31.82 37.44
CA MET A 2 -44.39 31.65 35.97
C MET A 2 -42.98 32.02 35.41
N LYS A 3 -42.28 33.01 36.00
CA LYS A 3 -40.92 33.45 35.51
C LYS A 3 -39.79 32.47 35.74
N LEU A 4 -39.87 31.59 36.75
CA LEU A 4 -38.81 30.62 37.06
C LEU A 4 -38.83 29.42 36.13
N GLN A 5 -39.98 29.06 35.58
CA GLN A 5 -40.16 27.95 34.64
C GLN A 5 -39.62 28.32 33.24
N THR A 6 -39.82 29.57 32.82
CA THR A 6 -39.30 30.08 31.54
C THR A 6 -37.77 30.16 31.50
N MET A 7 -37.13 30.55 32.60
CA MET A 7 -35.64 30.59 32.70
C MET A 7 -35.04 29.21 32.66
N LYS A 8 -35.67 28.19 33.28
CA LYS A 8 -35.18 26.79 33.21
C LYS A 8 -35.26 26.20 31.79
N ASN A 9 -36.32 26.57 31.05
CA ASN A 9 -36.48 26.10 29.67
C ASN A 9 -35.49 26.77 28.69
N ILE A 10 -35.19 28.05 28.88
CA ILE A 10 -34.21 28.78 28.09
C ILE A 10 -32.80 28.20 28.31
N GLY A 11 -32.41 27.87 29.56
CA GLY A 11 -31.15 27.23 29.89
C GLY A 11 -31.02 25.84 29.24
N ARG A 12 -32.10 25.04 29.21
CA ARG A 12 -32.11 23.73 28.53
C ARG A 12 -31.97 23.84 27.02
N ILE A 13 -32.61 24.81 26.39
CA ILE A 13 -32.53 25.05 24.95
C ILE A 13 -31.10 25.52 24.57
N LEU A 14 -30.51 26.41 25.37
CA LEU A 14 -29.14 26.88 25.17
C LEU A 14 -28.12 25.73 25.33
N PHE A 15 -28.31 24.85 26.32
CA PHE A 15 -27.45 23.69 26.55
C PHE A 15 -27.57 22.65 25.42
N LEU A 16 -28.76 22.43 24.88
CA LEU A 16 -28.98 21.55 23.72
C LEU A 16 -28.39 22.13 22.43
N LEU A 17 -28.47 23.44 22.24
CA LEU A 17 -27.81 24.11 21.10
C LEU A 17 -26.28 24.06 21.20
N PHE A 18 -25.71 24.20 22.40
CA PHE A 18 -24.27 24.10 22.62
C PHE A 18 -23.76 22.66 22.45
N ALA A 19 -24.54 21.66 22.89
CA ALA A 19 -24.20 20.24 22.67
C ALA A 19 -24.30 19.84 21.21
N ALA A 20 -25.21 20.43 20.43
CA ALA A 20 -25.31 20.17 18.99
C ALA A 20 -24.14 20.76 18.19
N THR A 21 -23.58 21.89 18.61
CA THR A 21 -22.41 22.49 17.94
C THR A 21 -21.12 21.71 18.18
N THR A 22 -20.98 21.04 19.34
CA THR A 22 -19.79 20.19 19.61
C THR A 22 -19.84 18.86 18.86
N LEU A 23 -21.01 18.35 18.50
CA LEU A 23 -21.16 17.12 17.71
C LEU A 23 -20.85 17.32 16.22
N VAL A 24 -21.03 18.52 15.69
CA VAL A 24 -20.72 18.82 14.27
C VAL A 24 -19.22 18.95 14.02
N GLN A 25 -18.40 19.29 15.03
CA GLN A 25 -16.95 19.36 14.88
C GLN A 25 -16.23 18.00 14.97
N ALA A 26 -16.90 16.94 15.40
CA ALA A 26 -16.33 15.59 15.48
C ALA A 26 -16.42 14.81 14.15
N GLN A 27 -17.03 15.35 13.12
CA GLN A 27 -16.99 14.85 11.75
C GLN A 27 -15.98 15.60 10.89
N GLU A 28 -14.80 15.90 11.41
CA GLU A 28 -13.64 16.01 10.53
C GLU A 28 -13.50 14.66 9.84
N VAL A 29 -13.97 14.65 8.60
CA VAL A 29 -13.70 13.61 7.63
C VAL A 29 -12.21 13.32 7.77
N GLN A 30 -11.85 12.19 8.39
CA GLN A 30 -10.54 11.61 8.23
C GLN A 30 -10.43 11.33 6.72
N LEU A 31 -9.98 12.34 5.97
CA LEU A 31 -9.39 12.13 4.67
C LEU A 31 -8.31 11.08 4.93
N ARG A 32 -8.64 9.83 4.63
CA ARG A 32 -7.67 8.74 4.68
C ARG A 32 -6.51 9.25 3.86
N HIS A 33 -5.44 9.66 4.52
CA HIS A 33 -4.20 10.00 3.89
C HIS A 33 -3.79 8.74 3.13
N ARG A 34 -4.06 8.74 1.83
CA ARG A 34 -3.58 7.67 0.96
C ARG A 34 -2.07 7.74 1.08
N PRO A 35 -1.39 6.65 1.45
CA PRO A 35 0.05 6.66 1.51
C PRO A 35 0.56 7.05 0.12
N ARG A 36 1.21 8.20 0.02
CA ARG A 36 1.86 8.63 -1.23
C ARG A 36 2.95 7.62 -1.56
N TYR A 37 3.14 7.38 -2.85
CA TYR A 37 4.23 6.52 -3.31
C TYR A 37 5.57 7.02 -2.75
N THR A 38 6.36 6.12 -2.20
CA THR A 38 7.74 6.37 -1.79
C THR A 38 8.70 5.72 -2.76
N LEU A 39 9.76 6.43 -3.09
CA LEU A 39 10.79 6.01 -4.03
C LEU A 39 11.50 4.75 -3.55
N ARG A 40 11.79 3.85 -4.48
CA ARG A 40 12.43 2.55 -4.24
C ARG A 40 13.62 2.37 -5.20
N SER A 41 14.51 1.46 -4.84
CA SER A 41 15.59 1.05 -5.74
C SER A 41 15.02 0.52 -7.06
N GLY A 42 15.62 0.97 -8.17
CA GLY A 42 15.16 0.67 -9.52
C GLY A 42 14.19 1.68 -10.13
N ASP A 43 13.67 2.64 -9.35
CA ASP A 43 12.88 3.74 -9.89
C ASP A 43 13.74 4.66 -10.75
N VAL A 44 13.13 5.20 -11.81
CA VAL A 44 13.81 6.12 -12.73
C VAL A 44 13.22 7.51 -12.56
N LEU A 45 14.08 8.45 -12.23
CA LEU A 45 13.77 9.86 -12.03
C LEU A 45 14.33 10.70 -13.18
N GLU A 46 13.57 11.65 -13.66
CA GLU A 46 14.03 12.69 -14.58
C GLU A 46 14.05 14.02 -13.86
N LEU A 47 15.22 14.67 -13.91
CA LEU A 47 15.45 16.01 -13.37
C LEU A 47 15.48 17.00 -14.52
N GLN A 48 14.67 18.06 -14.42
CA GLN A 48 14.60 19.12 -15.40
C GLN A 48 14.78 20.47 -14.69
N TYR A 49 15.95 21.07 -14.89
CA TYR A 49 16.25 22.40 -14.38
C TYR A 49 15.76 23.47 -15.38
N ARG A 50 14.98 24.43 -14.91
CA ARG A 50 14.36 25.44 -15.76
C ARG A 50 15.36 26.39 -16.40
N TYR A 51 16.35 26.83 -15.64
CA TYR A 51 17.30 27.85 -16.07
C TYR A 51 18.68 27.32 -16.43
N THR A 52 18.97 26.07 -16.07
CA THR A 52 20.27 25.40 -16.28
C THR A 52 20.06 24.02 -16.89
N PRO A 53 19.56 23.94 -18.15
CA PRO A 53 19.20 22.67 -18.78
C PRO A 53 20.41 21.73 -18.98
N GLU A 54 21.64 22.24 -18.89
CA GLU A 54 22.87 21.43 -18.91
C GLU A 54 22.98 20.44 -17.74
N PHE A 55 22.22 20.65 -16.66
CA PHE A 55 22.13 19.71 -15.53
C PHE A 55 20.92 18.77 -15.62
N ASN A 56 20.13 18.85 -16.68
CA ASN A 56 19.04 17.92 -16.92
C ASN A 56 19.62 16.51 -17.07
N GLN A 57 18.99 15.56 -16.37
CA GLN A 57 19.45 14.18 -16.42
C GLN A 57 18.33 13.21 -16.03
N THR A 58 18.46 11.98 -16.50
CA THR A 58 17.65 10.86 -16.05
C THR A 58 18.52 9.93 -15.23
N VAL A 59 18.08 9.58 -14.03
CA VAL A 59 18.85 8.76 -13.10
C VAL A 59 17.99 7.62 -12.57
N THR A 60 18.65 6.51 -12.23
CA THR A 60 18.01 5.37 -11.58
C THR A 60 18.38 5.34 -10.11
N VAL A 61 17.42 5.08 -9.23
CA VAL A 61 17.69 4.85 -7.81
C VAL A 61 18.47 3.54 -7.66
N LEU A 62 19.68 3.63 -7.16
CA LEU A 62 20.58 2.51 -6.96
C LEU A 62 20.09 1.55 -5.86
N PRO A 63 20.61 0.31 -5.78
CA PRO A 63 20.22 -0.67 -4.76
C PRO A 63 20.43 -0.19 -3.31
N ASP A 64 21.40 0.70 -3.08
CA ASP A 64 21.68 1.34 -1.78
C ASP A 64 20.75 2.51 -1.45
N GLY A 65 19.85 2.85 -2.38
CA GLY A 65 18.85 3.89 -2.22
C GLY A 65 19.31 5.30 -2.59
N TYR A 66 20.45 5.44 -3.22
CA TYR A 66 20.98 6.72 -3.67
C TYR A 66 20.74 6.94 -5.16
N VAL A 67 20.71 8.21 -5.55
CA VAL A 67 20.84 8.68 -6.92
C VAL A 67 22.12 9.50 -7.04
N ASN A 68 22.87 9.32 -8.14
CA ASN A 68 24.04 10.15 -8.42
C ASN A 68 23.66 11.31 -9.35
N LEU A 69 23.83 12.54 -8.87
CA LEU A 69 23.45 13.77 -9.57
C LEU A 69 24.70 14.57 -9.92
N ASN A 70 24.79 14.97 -11.20
CA ASN A 70 25.94 15.70 -11.74
C ASN A 70 26.31 16.95 -10.94
N LEU A 71 25.30 17.67 -10.44
CA LEU A 71 25.51 18.94 -9.72
C LEU A 71 25.79 18.73 -8.22
N VAL A 72 25.10 17.82 -7.58
CA VAL A 72 25.07 17.70 -6.10
C VAL A 72 25.68 16.40 -5.57
N GLY A 73 26.07 15.49 -6.48
CA GLY A 73 26.61 14.18 -6.10
C GLY A 73 25.54 13.20 -5.62
N ASP A 74 25.90 12.36 -4.66
CA ASP A 74 25.02 11.30 -4.16
C ASP A 74 23.96 11.83 -3.21
N VAL A 75 22.71 11.50 -3.48
CA VAL A 75 21.54 11.88 -2.67
C VAL A 75 20.73 10.63 -2.36
N ARG A 76 20.49 10.36 -1.09
CA ARG A 76 19.60 9.28 -0.68
C ARG A 76 18.15 9.69 -0.86
N VAL A 77 17.41 8.95 -1.68
CA VAL A 77 16.01 9.23 -2.03
C VAL A 77 15.06 8.10 -1.67
N THR A 78 15.56 6.93 -1.32
CA THR A 78 14.74 5.79 -0.89
C THR A 78 13.87 6.17 0.31
N ASP A 79 12.63 5.67 0.31
CA ASP A 79 11.58 5.92 1.32
C ASP A 79 11.04 7.37 1.34
N LEU A 80 11.57 8.27 0.52
CA LEU A 80 11.03 9.61 0.34
C LEU A 80 9.91 9.61 -0.70
N THR A 81 8.93 10.49 -0.54
CA THR A 81 8.01 10.80 -1.65
C THR A 81 8.75 11.61 -2.73
N VAL A 82 8.20 11.66 -3.93
CA VAL A 82 8.79 12.47 -5.02
C VAL A 82 8.93 13.94 -4.58
N GLU A 83 7.97 14.46 -3.83
CA GLU A 83 7.98 15.82 -3.30
C GLU A 83 9.13 16.02 -2.27
N GLN A 84 9.27 15.11 -1.33
CA GLN A 84 10.37 15.14 -0.34
C GLN A 84 11.75 15.02 -1.00
N ALA A 85 11.86 14.14 -2.01
CA ALA A 85 13.10 14.00 -2.77
C ALA A 85 13.42 15.27 -3.58
N HIS A 86 12.39 15.89 -4.19
CA HIS A 86 12.51 17.19 -4.87
C HIS A 86 13.07 18.25 -3.92
N ASP A 87 12.47 18.44 -2.76
CA ASP A 87 12.88 19.47 -1.80
C ASP A 87 14.31 19.24 -1.30
N LEU A 88 14.68 17.99 -1.03
CA LEU A 88 16.04 17.63 -0.64
C LEU A 88 17.06 17.94 -1.76
N ILE A 89 16.72 17.63 -3.00
CA ILE A 89 17.59 17.91 -4.16
C ILE A 89 17.73 19.42 -4.37
N VAL A 90 16.62 20.17 -4.30
CA VAL A 90 16.64 21.64 -4.41
C VAL A 90 17.50 22.26 -3.31
N GLN A 91 17.36 21.80 -2.06
CA GLN A 91 18.18 22.25 -0.95
C GLN A 91 19.67 22.06 -1.22
N LYS A 92 20.06 20.86 -1.68
CA LYS A 92 21.47 20.57 -2.02
C LYS A 92 21.97 21.35 -3.24
N ALA A 93 21.11 21.53 -4.25
CA ALA A 93 21.46 22.31 -5.44
C ALA A 93 21.65 23.80 -5.13
N SER A 94 20.96 24.33 -4.13
CA SER A 94 21.08 25.73 -3.68
C SER A 94 22.46 26.08 -3.12
N GLU A 95 23.27 25.08 -2.77
CA GLU A 95 24.66 25.28 -2.37
C GLU A 95 25.57 25.71 -3.56
N ARG A 96 25.13 25.42 -4.80
CA ARG A 96 25.91 25.64 -6.00
C ARG A 96 25.22 26.52 -7.05
N LEU A 97 23.89 26.56 -7.04
CA LEU A 97 23.07 27.37 -7.92
C LEU A 97 22.29 28.41 -7.10
N LYS A 98 22.12 29.59 -7.67
CA LYS A 98 21.26 30.62 -7.09
C LYS A 98 19.81 30.31 -7.51
N GLU A 99 18.94 30.10 -6.52
CA GLU A 99 17.51 29.85 -6.72
C GLU A 99 17.21 28.77 -7.78
N PRO A 100 17.64 27.50 -7.55
CA PRO A 100 17.42 26.45 -8.54
C PRO A 100 15.92 26.11 -8.64
N GLU A 101 15.35 26.29 -9.83
CA GLU A 101 14.02 25.76 -10.16
C GLU A 101 14.17 24.39 -10.82
N LEU A 102 13.73 23.35 -10.15
CA LEU A 102 13.80 21.96 -10.58
C LEU A 102 12.41 21.36 -10.69
N ASN A 103 12.18 20.58 -11.74
CA ASN A 103 11.04 19.68 -11.85
C ASN A 103 11.57 18.24 -11.73
N LEU A 104 11.07 17.48 -10.74
CA LEU A 104 11.42 16.08 -10.52
C LEU A 104 10.26 15.19 -10.97
N ILE A 105 10.51 14.35 -11.99
CA ILE A 105 9.48 13.51 -12.61
C ILE A 105 9.85 12.05 -12.39
N LEU A 106 8.92 11.27 -11.83
CA LEU A 106 9.03 9.81 -11.74
C LEU A 106 8.62 9.21 -13.10
N LYS A 107 9.61 8.75 -13.89
CA LYS A 107 9.40 8.21 -15.25
C LYS A 107 9.02 6.75 -15.25
N GLN A 108 9.72 5.97 -14.43
CA GLN A 108 9.47 4.54 -14.28
C GLN A 108 9.53 4.18 -12.80
N PHE A 109 8.62 3.36 -12.38
CA PHE A 109 8.57 2.84 -11.02
C PHE A 109 8.17 1.37 -11.03
N GLN A 110 8.63 0.66 -10.02
CA GLN A 110 8.21 -0.72 -9.86
C GLN A 110 6.74 -0.74 -9.46
N GLN A 111 5.90 -1.24 -10.35
CA GLN A 111 4.49 -1.39 -10.05
C GLN A 111 4.32 -2.32 -8.85
N PRO A 112 3.57 -1.91 -7.83
CA PRO A 112 3.23 -2.79 -6.73
C PRO A 112 2.49 -4.01 -7.28
N TYR A 113 2.76 -5.17 -6.69
CA TYR A 113 2.18 -6.42 -7.14
C TYR A 113 1.79 -7.31 -5.97
N VAL A 114 0.94 -8.27 -6.27
CA VAL A 114 0.61 -9.40 -5.40
C VAL A 114 0.84 -10.71 -6.15
N VAL A 115 1.04 -11.77 -5.41
CA VAL A 115 1.20 -13.12 -5.97
C VAL A 115 -0.04 -13.93 -5.61
N VAL A 116 -0.66 -14.58 -6.58
CA VAL A 116 -1.76 -15.53 -6.36
C VAL A 116 -1.29 -16.91 -6.76
N ALA A 117 -1.43 -17.88 -5.85
CA ALA A 117 -0.95 -19.25 -6.01
C ALA A 117 -1.96 -20.29 -5.50
N GLY A 118 -1.77 -21.55 -5.88
CA GLY A 118 -2.62 -22.66 -5.48
C GLY A 118 -3.77 -22.90 -6.45
N GLU A 119 -4.94 -23.29 -5.95
CA GLU A 119 -6.09 -23.73 -6.73
C GLU A 119 -6.88 -22.56 -7.36
N VAL A 120 -6.22 -21.85 -8.27
CA VAL A 120 -6.79 -20.79 -9.12
C VAL A 120 -6.51 -21.07 -10.59
N ASN A 121 -7.30 -20.49 -11.50
CA ASN A 121 -7.17 -20.79 -12.93
C ASN A 121 -5.82 -20.35 -13.52
N LYS A 122 -5.29 -19.20 -13.09
CA LYS A 122 -4.04 -18.63 -13.60
C LYS A 122 -3.20 -18.13 -12.41
N PRO A 123 -2.46 -19.04 -11.74
CA PRO A 123 -1.54 -18.61 -10.69
C PRO A 123 -0.43 -17.72 -11.29
N GLY A 124 0.03 -16.73 -10.52
CA GLY A 124 1.06 -15.82 -11.00
C GLY A 124 1.13 -14.52 -10.22
N ARG A 125 1.89 -13.59 -10.77
CA ARG A 125 2.04 -12.21 -10.27
C ARG A 125 1.02 -11.30 -10.96
N PHE A 126 0.34 -10.48 -10.19
CA PHE A 126 -0.64 -9.52 -10.66
C PHE A 126 -0.33 -8.12 -10.14
N ASP A 127 -0.46 -7.13 -11.01
CA ASP A 127 -0.26 -5.73 -10.62
C ASP A 127 -1.32 -5.32 -9.60
N LEU A 128 -0.86 -4.78 -8.49
CA LEU A 128 -1.71 -4.30 -7.41
C LEU A 128 -2.20 -2.89 -7.75
N ARG A 129 -3.51 -2.75 -7.93
CA ARG A 129 -4.17 -1.44 -8.05
C ARG A 129 -4.64 -0.96 -6.67
N GLU A 130 -4.91 0.33 -6.55
CA GLU A 130 -5.50 0.88 -5.33
C GLU A 130 -6.78 0.11 -4.94
N ASN A 131 -6.88 -0.18 -3.64
CA ASN A 131 -8.03 -0.87 -3.04
C ASN A 131 -8.28 -2.30 -3.57
N THR A 132 -7.28 -2.97 -4.13
CA THR A 132 -7.42 -4.37 -4.53
C THR A 132 -7.58 -5.26 -3.30
N THR A 133 -8.66 -6.03 -3.27
CA THR A 133 -8.93 -6.99 -2.19
C THR A 133 -8.45 -8.40 -2.54
N ALA A 134 -8.42 -9.29 -1.55
CA ALA A 134 -8.04 -10.69 -1.75
C ALA A 134 -8.98 -11.41 -2.74
N MET A 135 -10.28 -11.15 -2.65
CA MET A 135 -11.25 -11.70 -3.61
C MET A 135 -11.01 -11.17 -5.03
N GLN A 136 -10.75 -9.87 -5.17
CA GLN A 136 -10.47 -9.28 -6.48
C GLN A 136 -9.20 -9.87 -7.11
N ALA A 137 -8.14 -10.07 -6.34
CA ALA A 137 -6.92 -10.68 -6.84
C ALA A 137 -7.14 -12.13 -7.31
N VAL A 138 -7.95 -12.90 -6.59
CA VAL A 138 -8.36 -14.24 -7.04
C VAL A 138 -9.18 -14.16 -8.32
N LEU A 139 -10.08 -13.19 -8.47
CA LEU A 139 -10.84 -13.00 -9.71
C LEU A 139 -9.92 -12.59 -10.88
N MET A 140 -8.91 -11.74 -10.64
CA MET A 140 -7.88 -11.39 -11.64
C MET A 140 -7.10 -12.63 -12.11
N SER A 141 -6.90 -13.61 -11.23
CA SER A 141 -6.29 -14.91 -11.58
C SER A 141 -7.26 -15.88 -12.29
N GLY A 142 -8.43 -15.42 -12.71
CA GLY A 142 -9.45 -16.22 -13.40
C GLY A 142 -10.36 -17.00 -12.45
N GLY A 143 -10.33 -16.70 -11.14
CA GLY A 143 -11.19 -17.31 -10.14
C GLY A 143 -10.67 -18.65 -9.62
N PHE A 144 -11.45 -19.23 -8.72
CA PHE A 144 -11.15 -20.51 -8.07
C PHE A 144 -11.35 -21.70 -9.00
N LEU A 145 -10.47 -22.69 -8.90
CA LEU A 145 -10.72 -24.02 -9.47
C LEU A 145 -11.83 -24.75 -8.68
N PRO A 146 -12.51 -25.74 -9.28
CA PRO A 146 -13.52 -26.54 -8.59
C PRO A 146 -12.99 -27.28 -7.34
N SER A 147 -11.69 -27.59 -7.32
CA SER A 147 -10.98 -28.23 -6.20
C SER A 147 -10.59 -27.28 -5.08
N ALA A 148 -10.78 -25.98 -5.25
CA ALA A 148 -10.31 -24.96 -4.31
C ALA A 148 -11.07 -24.96 -2.97
N GLN A 149 -10.36 -24.94 -1.88
CA GLN A 149 -10.89 -24.75 -0.54
C GLN A 149 -11.07 -23.26 -0.24
N THR A 150 -12.16 -22.67 -0.72
CA THR A 150 -12.42 -21.22 -0.66
C THR A 150 -12.66 -20.66 0.74
N GLY A 151 -13.02 -21.53 1.71
CA GLY A 151 -13.23 -21.12 3.10
C GLY A 151 -11.95 -20.95 3.93
N GLN A 152 -10.77 -21.23 3.35
CA GLN A 152 -9.50 -21.21 4.08
C GLN A 152 -8.37 -20.69 3.17
N VAL A 153 -8.58 -19.55 2.53
CA VAL A 153 -7.57 -18.87 1.74
C VAL A 153 -6.56 -18.18 2.67
N LEU A 154 -5.28 -18.36 2.38
CA LEU A 154 -4.20 -17.76 3.16
C LEU A 154 -3.66 -16.53 2.48
N VAL A 155 -3.44 -15.48 3.25
CA VAL A 155 -2.69 -14.30 2.83
C VAL A 155 -1.42 -14.22 3.67
N PHE A 156 -0.28 -14.23 2.99
CA PHE A 156 1.03 -14.06 3.59
C PHE A 156 1.47 -12.61 3.36
N ARG A 157 1.68 -11.88 4.43
CA ARG A 157 2.18 -10.51 4.41
C ARG A 157 3.55 -10.43 5.06
N LYS A 158 4.54 -9.99 4.32
CA LYS A 158 5.89 -9.80 4.86
C LYS A 158 5.91 -8.59 5.78
N ILE A 159 6.32 -8.79 7.04
CA ILE A 159 6.48 -7.69 8.02
C ILE A 159 7.91 -7.19 8.00
N ASN A 160 8.89 -8.12 8.08
CA ASN A 160 10.33 -7.84 8.08
C ASN A 160 11.06 -8.88 7.22
N GLY A 161 12.40 -8.75 7.10
CA GLY A 161 13.22 -9.63 6.29
C GLY A 161 12.90 -11.12 6.41
N ASP A 162 12.67 -11.58 7.65
CA ASP A 162 12.51 -13.00 7.98
C ASP A 162 11.14 -13.35 8.60
N THR A 163 10.23 -12.39 8.73
CA THR A 163 8.94 -12.60 9.40
C THR A 163 7.78 -12.27 8.48
N ALA A 164 6.81 -13.17 8.39
CA ALA A 164 5.56 -12.96 7.67
C ALA A 164 4.35 -13.16 8.61
N GLU A 165 3.36 -12.30 8.48
CA GLU A 165 2.03 -12.48 9.07
C GLU A 165 1.21 -13.37 8.14
N ILE A 166 0.47 -14.33 8.72
CA ILE A 166 -0.42 -15.20 7.95
C ILE A 166 -1.85 -14.93 8.41
N LYS A 167 -2.71 -14.52 7.48
CA LYS A 167 -4.14 -14.35 7.71
C LYS A 167 -4.92 -15.39 6.95
N THR A 168 -5.91 -16.00 7.61
CA THR A 168 -6.84 -16.94 6.97
C THR A 168 -8.14 -16.22 6.67
N LEU A 169 -8.58 -16.28 5.41
CA LEU A 169 -9.80 -15.64 4.92
C LEU A 169 -10.80 -16.70 4.45
N ASP A 170 -12.08 -16.48 4.76
CA ASP A 170 -13.19 -17.29 4.22
C ASP A 170 -13.81 -16.56 3.02
N LEU A 171 -13.15 -16.68 1.86
CA LEU A 171 -13.66 -16.09 0.63
C LEU A 171 -14.88 -16.85 0.05
N GLY A 172 -15.15 -18.06 0.55
CA GLY A 172 -16.34 -18.82 0.17
C GLY A 172 -17.64 -18.21 0.69
N LYS A 173 -17.62 -17.55 1.85
CA LYS A 173 -18.75 -16.80 2.39
C LYS A 173 -19.05 -15.55 1.58
N LEU A 174 -18.04 -14.78 1.20
CA LEU A 174 -18.18 -13.59 0.35
C LEU A 174 -18.97 -13.88 -0.93
N ARG A 175 -18.73 -15.03 -1.54
CA ARG A 175 -19.46 -15.44 -2.75
C ARG A 175 -20.94 -15.72 -2.50
N LYS A 176 -21.33 -16.08 -1.26
CA LYS A 176 -22.70 -16.47 -0.91
C LYS A 176 -23.52 -15.33 -0.34
N THR A 177 -22.92 -14.42 0.42
CA THR A 177 -23.66 -13.43 1.25
C THR A 177 -23.40 -11.99 0.84
N SER A 178 -22.50 -11.71 -0.11
CA SER A 178 -22.05 -10.34 -0.46
C SER A 178 -21.52 -9.54 0.74
N ASP A 179 -21.11 -10.24 1.80
CA ASP A 179 -20.61 -9.65 3.03
C ASP A 179 -19.10 -9.34 2.86
N LEU A 180 -18.80 -8.07 2.59
CA LEU A 180 -17.45 -7.59 2.34
C LEU A 180 -16.58 -7.49 3.61
N GLU A 181 -17.16 -7.69 4.81
CA GLU A 181 -16.40 -7.63 6.07
C GLU A 181 -15.31 -8.72 6.17
N HIS A 182 -15.48 -9.80 5.42
CA HIS A 182 -14.52 -10.92 5.39
C HIS A 182 -13.46 -10.79 4.29
N ASP A 183 -13.51 -9.73 3.48
CA ASP A 183 -12.51 -9.46 2.46
C ASP A 183 -11.40 -8.56 3.01
N MET A 184 -10.18 -8.81 2.59
CA MET A 184 -9.01 -8.09 3.07
C MET A 184 -8.40 -7.26 1.96
N MET A 185 -8.12 -5.99 2.23
CA MET A 185 -7.30 -5.16 1.35
C MET A 185 -5.86 -5.68 1.35
N LEU A 186 -5.32 -5.83 0.15
CA LEU A 186 -3.97 -6.29 -0.08
C LEU A 186 -2.96 -5.15 -0.05
N GLU A 187 -1.76 -5.49 0.37
CA GLU A 187 -0.59 -4.60 0.34
C GLU A 187 0.43 -5.10 -0.68
N PRO A 188 1.32 -4.21 -1.17
CA PRO A 188 2.38 -4.60 -2.09
C PRO A 188 3.25 -5.74 -1.53
N GLY A 189 3.39 -6.81 -2.32
CA GLY A 189 4.15 -7.99 -1.93
C GLY A 189 3.36 -9.08 -1.20
N ASP A 190 2.06 -8.87 -0.94
CA ASP A 190 1.22 -9.93 -0.38
C ASP A 190 1.16 -11.14 -1.31
N MET A 191 1.16 -12.34 -0.71
CA MET A 191 0.95 -13.59 -1.43
C MET A 191 -0.35 -14.25 -0.94
N ILE A 192 -1.25 -14.54 -1.89
CA ILE A 192 -2.49 -15.25 -1.67
C ILE A 192 -2.27 -16.70 -2.06
N PHE A 193 -2.56 -17.61 -1.17
CA PHE A 193 -2.51 -19.04 -1.44
C PHE A 193 -3.88 -19.67 -1.25
N VAL A 194 -4.39 -20.28 -2.30
CA VAL A 194 -5.66 -21.01 -2.30
C VAL A 194 -5.38 -22.50 -2.17
N PRO A 195 -5.68 -23.13 -1.01
CA PRO A 195 -5.42 -24.56 -0.83
C PRO A 195 -6.47 -25.42 -1.54
N ARG A 196 -6.09 -26.66 -1.80
CA ARG A 196 -6.99 -27.71 -2.30
C ARG A 196 -7.77 -28.38 -1.18
N ASP A 197 -7.08 -28.70 -0.09
CA ASP A 197 -7.61 -29.44 1.05
C ASP A 197 -7.69 -28.56 2.30
N LYS A 198 -8.46 -29.01 3.31
CA LYS A 198 -8.51 -28.36 4.62
C LYS A 198 -7.13 -28.25 5.24
N LEU A 199 -6.88 -27.11 5.90
CA LEU A 199 -5.60 -26.64 6.40
C LEU A 199 -4.89 -27.49 7.50
N GLU A 200 -5.38 -28.67 7.85
CA GLU A 200 -4.67 -29.57 8.78
C GLU A 200 -3.23 -29.88 8.35
N LYS A 201 -2.89 -29.64 7.07
CA LYS A 201 -1.55 -29.81 6.50
C LYS A 201 -0.72 -28.54 6.37
N ILE A 202 -1.21 -27.36 6.81
CA ILE A 202 -0.46 -26.09 6.70
C ILE A 202 0.88 -26.11 7.45
N SER A 203 0.99 -26.85 8.54
CA SER A 203 2.28 -26.96 9.24
C SER A 203 3.44 -27.38 8.32
N ARG A 204 3.13 -28.05 7.21
CA ARG A 204 4.11 -28.41 6.18
C ARG A 204 4.54 -27.21 5.33
N TYR A 205 3.64 -26.27 5.07
CA TYR A 205 3.94 -25.05 4.27
C TYR A 205 4.58 -23.95 5.12
N ILE A 206 4.18 -23.82 6.38
CA ILE A 206 4.78 -22.87 7.34
C ILE A 206 6.26 -23.19 7.59
N LYS A 207 6.65 -24.47 7.64
CA LYS A 207 8.05 -24.88 7.76
C LYS A 207 8.90 -24.47 6.54
N ILE A 208 8.31 -24.36 5.36
CA ILE A 208 9.01 -23.92 4.13
C ILE A 208 9.28 -22.42 4.17
N LEU A 209 8.40 -21.63 4.80
CA LEU A 209 8.55 -20.17 4.93
C LEU A 209 9.56 -19.75 6.01
N ASN A 210 9.82 -20.62 7.01
CA ASN A 210 10.85 -20.38 8.04
C ASN A 210 12.28 -20.67 7.59
N ILE A 211 12.46 -21.22 6.39
CA ILE A 211 13.79 -21.47 5.83
C ILE A 211 14.01 -20.41 4.76
N GLY A 212 14.48 -19.20 5.12
CA GLY A 212 15.08 -18.13 4.31
C GLY A 212 15.20 -18.27 2.79
N MET A 213 14.32 -19.04 2.14
CA MET A 213 14.30 -19.22 0.72
C MET A 213 13.33 -18.22 0.09
N TYR A 214 13.86 -17.40 -0.79
CA TYR A 214 13.07 -16.69 -1.79
C TYR A 214 12.18 -17.71 -2.51
N PHE A 215 10.93 -17.81 -2.07
CA PHE A 215 9.96 -18.70 -2.70
C PHE A 215 9.66 -18.14 -4.11
N ASN A 216 10.24 -18.77 -5.13
CA ASN A 216 9.81 -18.58 -6.50
C ASN A 216 8.68 -19.59 -6.77
N PRO A 217 7.39 -19.18 -6.70
CA PRO A 217 6.28 -20.10 -6.84
C PRO A 217 6.21 -20.73 -8.24
N LEU A 218 6.91 -20.16 -9.23
CA LEU A 218 6.97 -20.67 -10.60
C LEU A 218 7.94 -21.85 -10.79
N GLN A 219 8.78 -22.14 -9.78
CA GLN A 219 9.78 -23.22 -9.85
C GLN A 219 9.21 -24.59 -9.42
N TYR A 220 8.01 -24.64 -8.86
CA TYR A 220 7.38 -25.85 -8.30
C TYR A 220 6.00 -26.16 -8.90
N LEU A 221 5.66 -25.57 -10.05
CA LEU A 221 4.50 -25.97 -10.84
C LEU A 221 4.98 -27.01 -11.86
N PRO A 222 4.34 -28.20 -11.89
CA PRO A 222 4.62 -29.22 -12.89
C PRO A 222 4.19 -28.78 -14.29
#